data_9cdcaa4d90c295c2c5db0eee97aea62e
#
_entry.id   9cdcaa4d90c295c2c5db0eee97aea62e
#
_cell.length_a   1.000
_cell.length_b   1.000
_cell.length_c   1.000
_cell.angle_alpha   90.00
_cell.angle_beta   90.00
_cell.angle_gamma   90.00
#
_symmetry.space_group_name_H-M   'P 1'
#
loop_
_entity.id
_entity.type
_entity.pdbx_description
1 polymer ?
#
loop_
_entity_poly.entity_id
_entity_poly.type
_entity_poly.pdbx_seq_one_letter_code
_entity_poly.pdbx_strand_id
1 'polypeptide(L)'
;YTQWYTLSLHDALPILHEGPHQFRMNHMPALLVPGMTVTNEPGIYKAGRHGVRTENTMLIVPSQETEFGTYYKFEPLTLCPIDKEAILTDMLSDEEITWFNQYHEKVYNCLSPELNNEEREWLKEVTSPLKR
;
A
#
# COMPACT_ATOMS: atom_id res chain seq x y z
N TYR A 1 8.45 -16.16 23.29
CA TYR A 1 8.88 -14.89 22.65
C TYR A 1 9.07 -15.16 21.16
N THR A 2 8.10 -14.76 20.33
CA THR A 2 8.22 -14.85 18.88
C THR A 2 9.05 -13.65 18.42
N GLN A 3 10.27 -13.89 17.99
CA GLN A 3 11.14 -12.84 17.46
C GLN A 3 10.65 -12.49 16.05
N TRP A 4 10.04 -11.34 15.90
CA TRP A 4 9.62 -10.78 14.61
C TRP A 4 10.85 -10.12 13.97
N TYR A 5 11.41 -10.76 12.98
CA TYR A 5 12.44 -10.14 12.16
C TYR A 5 11.75 -9.33 11.07
N THR A 6 11.78 -8.03 11.20
CA THR A 6 11.63 -7.16 10.04
C THR A 6 12.90 -7.37 9.20
N LEU A 7 12.81 -8.14 8.14
CA LEU A 7 13.88 -8.16 7.15
C LEU A 7 13.94 -6.74 6.60
N SER A 8 14.96 -6.00 7.04
CA SER A 8 15.33 -4.75 6.42
C SER A 8 15.64 -5.07 4.96
N LEU A 9 15.01 -4.35 4.04
CA LEU A 9 15.27 -4.46 2.60
C LEU A 9 16.66 -3.92 2.23
N HIS A 10 17.71 -4.38 2.90
CA HIS A 10 19.07 -4.08 2.48
C HIS A 10 19.40 -4.63 1.09
N ASP A 11 18.56 -5.52 0.56
CA ASP A 11 18.72 -6.10 -0.77
C ASP A 11 17.80 -5.48 -1.84
N ALA A 12 16.82 -4.65 -1.46
CA ALA A 12 16.15 -3.79 -2.42
C ALA A 12 17.08 -2.65 -2.80
N LEU A 13 17.33 -2.49 -4.08
CA LEU A 13 18.24 -1.49 -4.64
C LEU A 13 18.10 -0.16 -3.89
N PRO A 14 19.23 0.46 -3.45
CA PRO A 14 19.25 1.67 -2.60
C PRO A 14 18.49 2.88 -3.17
N ILE A 15 18.04 2.80 -4.41
CA ILE A 15 17.33 3.86 -5.14
C ILE A 15 15.87 4.07 -4.73
N LEU A 16 15.26 3.18 -3.92
CA LEU A 16 13.85 3.29 -3.50
C LEU A 16 13.68 3.80 -2.06
N HIS A 17 14.74 3.80 -1.27
CA HIS A 17 14.68 4.13 0.16
C HIS A 17 15.74 5.18 0.51
N GLU A 18 15.47 6.42 0.14
CA GLU A 18 16.34 7.54 0.50
C GLU A 18 15.73 8.36 1.64
N GLY A 19 16.59 8.66 2.64
CA GLY A 19 16.25 9.57 3.71
C GLY A 19 16.09 11.03 3.21
N PRO A 20 15.75 11.96 4.13
CA PRO A 20 15.76 11.80 5.60
C PRO A 20 14.45 11.31 6.23
N HIS A 21 13.34 11.28 5.50
CA HIS A 21 12.02 10.92 6.02
C HIS A 21 11.76 9.41 5.92
N GLN A 22 10.99 8.89 6.87
CA GLN A 22 10.58 7.49 6.90
C GLN A 22 9.21 7.35 7.56
N PHE A 23 8.43 6.36 7.13
CA PHE A 23 7.18 5.97 7.76
C PHE A 23 7.39 4.66 8.54
N ARG A 24 7.63 4.77 9.84
CA ARG A 24 7.87 3.64 10.74
C ARG A 24 7.50 3.95 12.18
N MET A 25 7.47 2.92 13.04
CA MET A 25 7.10 3.07 14.46
C MET A 25 8.04 3.95 15.28
N ASN A 26 9.33 4.00 14.93
CA ASN A 26 10.29 4.84 15.65
C ASN A 26 10.17 6.29 15.20
N HIS A 27 10.24 7.21 16.18
CA HIS A 27 10.24 8.63 15.87
C HIS A 27 11.43 9.01 14.96
N MET A 28 11.11 9.74 13.89
CA MET A 28 12.09 10.28 12.95
C MET A 28 12.06 11.81 13.02
N PRO A 29 13.24 12.47 13.02
CA PRO A 29 13.29 13.93 13.15
C PRO A 29 12.79 14.66 11.88
N ALA A 30 12.77 14.01 10.73
CA ALA A 30 12.26 14.60 9.49
C ALA A 30 10.73 14.57 9.46
N LEU A 31 10.12 15.74 9.27
CA LEU A 31 8.68 15.86 9.09
C LEU A 31 8.27 15.38 7.71
N LEU A 32 7.12 14.72 7.66
CA LEU A 32 6.47 14.37 6.39
C LEU A 32 5.74 15.61 5.86
N VAL A 33 6.07 16.05 4.65
CA VAL A 33 5.45 17.21 4.01
C VAL A 33 4.95 16.86 2.61
N PRO A 34 4.00 17.64 2.06
CA PRO A 34 3.48 17.42 0.72
C PRO A 34 4.57 17.36 -0.33
N GLY A 35 4.43 16.46 -1.30
CA GLY A 35 5.40 16.19 -2.35
C GLY A 35 6.43 15.10 -2.00
N MET A 36 6.51 14.67 -0.74
CA MET A 36 7.32 13.51 -0.37
C MET A 36 6.62 12.20 -0.69
N THR A 37 7.42 11.18 -1.04
CA THR A 37 6.94 9.80 -1.21
C THR A 37 7.42 8.93 -0.07
N VAL A 38 6.58 8.00 0.37
CA VAL A 38 6.90 6.99 1.37
C VAL A 38 6.33 5.64 0.95
N THR A 39 6.94 4.55 1.38
CA THR A 39 6.34 3.22 1.26
C THR A 39 5.54 2.87 2.52
N ASN A 40 4.38 2.25 2.32
CA ASN A 40 3.63 1.56 3.37
C ASN A 40 3.72 0.06 3.08
N GLU A 41 4.50 -0.65 3.88
CA GLU A 41 4.93 -2.01 3.59
C GLU A 41 4.82 -2.94 4.82
N PRO A 42 3.65 -3.03 5.45
CA PRO A 42 3.45 -3.95 6.56
C PRO A 42 3.65 -5.40 6.10
N GLY A 43 4.34 -6.18 6.92
CA GLY A 43 4.59 -7.57 6.62
C GLY A 43 4.69 -8.45 7.86
N ILE A 44 4.37 -9.73 7.69
CA ILE A 44 4.50 -10.77 8.70
C ILE A 44 5.44 -11.84 8.18
N TYR A 45 6.44 -12.18 8.98
CA TYR A 45 7.49 -13.13 8.60
C TYR A 45 7.66 -14.20 9.67
N LYS A 46 7.60 -15.46 9.25
CA LYS A 46 7.81 -16.62 10.13
C LYS A 46 9.10 -17.33 9.72
N ALA A 47 10.13 -17.22 10.55
CA ALA A 47 11.45 -17.78 10.26
C ALA A 47 11.39 -19.25 9.85
N GLY A 48 12.08 -19.61 8.75
CA GLY A 48 12.12 -20.95 8.18
C GLY A 48 10.81 -21.44 7.57
N ARG A 49 9.80 -20.57 7.39
CA ARG A 49 8.50 -20.96 6.82
C ARG A 49 8.08 -20.04 5.66
N HIS A 50 7.58 -18.85 5.97
CA HIS A 50 7.06 -17.91 4.96
C HIS A 50 7.06 -16.47 5.46
N GLY A 51 6.88 -15.54 4.53
CA GLY A 51 6.56 -14.15 4.79
C GLY A 51 5.48 -13.66 3.84
N VAL A 52 4.70 -12.68 4.30
CA VAL A 52 3.71 -11.97 3.50
C VAL A 52 3.90 -10.48 3.73
N ARG A 53 3.95 -9.71 2.64
CA ARG A 53 3.98 -8.25 2.67
C ARG A 53 2.98 -7.71 1.66
N THR A 54 2.26 -6.67 2.03
CA THR A 54 1.53 -5.82 1.11
C THR A 54 2.20 -4.46 1.10
N GLU A 55 2.55 -3.94 -0.07
CA GLU A 55 3.31 -2.71 -0.19
C GLU A 55 2.67 -1.75 -1.19
N ASN A 56 2.68 -0.48 -0.85
CA ASN A 56 2.30 0.60 -1.75
C ASN A 56 3.22 1.80 -1.53
N THR A 57 3.69 2.38 -2.63
CA THR A 57 4.33 3.70 -2.60
C THR A 57 3.24 4.75 -2.59
N MET A 58 3.36 5.71 -1.69
CA MET A 58 2.35 6.75 -1.47
C MET A 58 2.97 8.13 -1.57
N LEU A 59 2.23 9.06 -2.16
CA LEU A 59 2.53 10.48 -2.19
C LEU A 59 1.81 11.18 -1.04
N ILE A 60 2.51 12.07 -0.35
CA ILE A 60 1.90 12.96 0.64
C ILE A 60 1.30 14.16 -0.09
N VAL A 61 0.00 14.36 0.07
CA VAL A 61 -0.73 15.45 -0.57
C VAL A 61 -1.54 16.27 0.47
N PRO A 62 -1.82 17.56 0.20
CA PRO A 62 -2.74 18.33 1.04
C PRO A 62 -4.11 17.66 1.12
N SER A 63 -4.76 17.72 2.26
CA SER A 63 -6.10 17.18 2.48
C SER A 63 -7.10 18.31 2.82
N GLN A 64 -6.98 18.88 4.00
CA GLN A 64 -7.90 19.93 4.46
C GLN A 64 -7.17 20.94 5.38
N GLU A 65 -7.69 22.14 5.41
CA GLU A 65 -7.35 23.14 6.42
C GLU A 65 -8.50 23.27 7.42
N THR A 66 -8.15 23.38 8.70
CA THR A 66 -9.10 23.58 9.79
C THR A 66 -8.55 24.65 10.74
N GLU A 67 -9.34 25.05 11.74
CA GLU A 67 -8.86 25.94 12.82
C GLU A 67 -7.69 25.34 13.62
N PHE A 68 -7.47 24.02 13.55
CA PHE A 68 -6.38 23.32 14.26
C PHE A 68 -5.14 23.13 13.39
N GLY A 69 -5.18 23.50 12.11
CA GLY A 69 -4.04 23.42 11.19
C GLY A 69 -4.34 22.73 9.85
N THR A 70 -3.27 22.54 9.10
CA THR A 70 -3.28 21.89 7.78
C THR A 70 -3.06 20.40 7.93
N TYR A 71 -3.93 19.59 7.33
CA TYR A 71 -3.86 18.13 7.33
C TYR A 71 -3.45 17.62 5.98
N TYR A 72 -2.71 16.52 5.99
CA TYR A 72 -2.24 15.82 4.80
C TYR A 72 -2.86 14.42 4.74
N LYS A 73 -2.86 13.82 3.56
CA LYS A 73 -3.26 12.44 3.32
C LYS A 73 -2.26 11.74 2.40
N PHE A 74 -2.34 10.43 2.37
CA PHE A 74 -1.58 9.60 1.44
C PHE A 74 -2.39 9.32 0.18
N GLU A 75 -1.76 9.47 -0.98
CA GLU A 75 -2.29 9.08 -2.27
C GLU A 75 -1.47 7.90 -2.82
N PRO A 76 -2.08 6.72 -3.08
CA PRO A 76 -1.38 5.58 -3.66
C PRO A 76 -0.85 5.90 -5.05
N LEU A 77 0.47 5.65 -5.25
CA LEU A 77 1.15 5.74 -6.54
C LEU A 77 1.32 4.38 -7.20
N THR A 78 1.50 3.30 -6.41
CA THR A 78 1.59 1.94 -6.95
C THR A 78 0.20 1.53 -7.42
N LEU A 79 0.07 1.26 -8.71
CA LEU A 79 -1.16 0.76 -9.33
C LEU A 79 -0.95 -0.71 -9.72
N CYS A 80 -1.13 -1.59 -8.75
CA CYS A 80 -0.98 -3.03 -8.92
C CYS A 80 -2.08 -3.76 -8.16
N PRO A 81 -2.71 -4.80 -8.73
CA PRO A 81 -3.67 -5.62 -7.98
C PRO A 81 -3.01 -6.23 -6.74
N ILE A 82 -3.70 -6.17 -5.61
CA ILE A 82 -3.31 -6.89 -4.39
C ILE A 82 -3.92 -8.29 -4.48
N ASP A 83 -3.11 -9.32 -4.20
CA ASP A 83 -3.56 -10.70 -4.18
C ASP A 83 -4.64 -10.92 -3.10
N LYS A 84 -5.82 -11.34 -3.55
CA LYS A 84 -6.98 -11.53 -2.69
C LYS A 84 -6.98 -12.89 -1.97
N GLU A 85 -6.25 -13.87 -2.47
CA GLU A 85 -6.23 -15.22 -1.89
C GLU A 85 -5.59 -15.25 -0.50
N ALA A 86 -4.71 -14.29 -0.21
CA ALA A 86 -4.08 -14.16 1.10
C ALA A 86 -4.90 -13.34 2.12
N ILE A 87 -6.11 -12.89 1.74
CA ILE A 87 -6.94 -12.00 2.57
C ILE A 87 -8.06 -12.77 3.25
N LEU A 88 -8.09 -12.71 4.58
CA LEU A 88 -9.21 -13.20 5.39
C LEU A 88 -10.27 -12.11 5.52
N THR A 89 -11.27 -12.14 4.64
CA THR A 89 -12.31 -11.09 4.55
C THR A 89 -13.13 -10.93 5.83
N ASP A 90 -13.31 -12.01 6.59
CA ASP A 90 -14.01 -11.99 7.88
C ASP A 90 -13.28 -11.18 8.97
N MET A 91 -11.98 -10.92 8.77
CA MET A 91 -11.18 -10.09 9.69
C MET A 91 -11.19 -8.59 9.31
N LEU A 92 -11.75 -8.24 8.15
CA LEU A 92 -11.83 -6.86 7.69
C LEU A 92 -13.16 -6.21 8.12
N SER A 93 -13.12 -4.94 8.46
CA SER A 93 -14.32 -4.11 8.59
C SER A 93 -14.95 -3.82 7.23
N ASP A 94 -16.20 -3.36 7.20
CA ASP A 94 -16.87 -2.94 5.97
C ASP A 94 -16.17 -1.73 5.33
N GLU A 95 -15.58 -0.86 6.14
CA GLU A 95 -14.81 0.30 5.67
C GLU A 95 -13.52 -0.16 4.99
N GLU A 96 -12.80 -1.13 5.54
CA GLU A 96 -11.58 -1.68 4.94
C GLU A 96 -11.87 -2.42 3.63
N ILE A 97 -12.97 -3.18 3.55
CA ILE A 97 -13.42 -3.82 2.31
C ILE A 97 -13.76 -2.76 1.26
N THR A 98 -14.47 -1.70 1.67
CA THR A 98 -14.85 -0.60 0.77
C THR A 98 -13.60 0.11 0.24
N TRP A 99 -12.65 0.43 1.11
CA TRP A 99 -11.38 1.04 0.73
C TRP A 99 -10.59 0.16 -0.25
N PHE A 100 -10.49 -1.13 0.04
CA PHE A 100 -9.80 -2.10 -0.81
C PHE A 100 -10.43 -2.17 -2.21
N ASN A 101 -11.76 -2.24 -2.27
CA ASN A 101 -12.49 -2.29 -3.53
C ASN A 101 -12.33 -1.00 -4.35
N GLN A 102 -12.35 0.17 -3.70
CA GLN A 102 -12.08 1.45 -4.36
C GLN A 102 -10.65 1.53 -4.90
N TYR A 103 -9.67 0.99 -4.17
CA TYR A 103 -8.29 0.90 -4.67
C TYR A 103 -8.20 0.02 -5.92
N HIS A 104 -8.82 -1.17 -5.92
CA HIS A 104 -8.85 -2.07 -7.06
C HIS A 104 -9.59 -1.46 -8.26
N GLU A 105 -10.68 -0.74 -8.04
CA GLU A 105 -11.38 0.01 -9.08
C GLU A 105 -10.48 1.07 -9.71
N LYS A 106 -9.74 1.82 -8.89
CA LYS A 106 -8.73 2.79 -9.38
C LYS A 106 -7.66 2.08 -10.23
N VAL A 107 -7.12 0.96 -9.76
CA VAL A 107 -6.13 0.16 -10.51
C VAL A 107 -6.69 -0.24 -11.87
N TYR A 108 -7.89 -0.81 -11.91
CA TYR A 108 -8.52 -1.23 -13.16
C TYR A 108 -8.74 -0.04 -14.11
N ASN A 109 -9.32 1.04 -13.63
CA ASN A 109 -9.64 2.21 -14.46
C ASN A 109 -8.40 2.88 -15.04
N CYS A 110 -7.29 2.90 -14.29
CA CYS A 110 -6.04 3.49 -14.76
C CYS A 110 -5.29 2.60 -15.74
N LEU A 111 -5.26 1.29 -15.54
CA LEU A 111 -4.43 0.40 -16.34
C LEU A 111 -5.17 -0.21 -17.55
N SER A 112 -6.46 -0.47 -17.44
CA SER A 112 -7.22 -1.16 -18.49
C SER A 112 -7.17 -0.50 -19.88
N PRO A 113 -7.04 0.85 -20.03
CA PRO A 113 -6.91 1.47 -21.34
C PRO A 113 -5.61 1.13 -22.07
N GLU A 114 -4.54 0.80 -21.32
CA GLU A 114 -3.20 0.52 -21.83
C GLU A 114 -2.98 -0.96 -22.19
N LEU A 115 -3.95 -1.83 -21.84
CA LEU A 115 -3.85 -3.28 -21.97
C LEU A 115 -4.59 -3.82 -23.19
N ASN A 116 -4.11 -4.93 -23.74
CA ASN A 116 -4.84 -5.69 -24.75
C ASN A 116 -6.07 -6.40 -24.15
N ASN A 117 -6.89 -7.04 -24.98
CA ASN A 117 -8.15 -7.65 -24.52
C ASN A 117 -7.95 -8.77 -23.49
N GLU A 118 -6.96 -9.63 -23.67
CA GLU A 118 -6.68 -10.74 -22.76
C GLU A 118 -6.17 -10.25 -21.40
N GLU A 119 -5.22 -9.31 -21.42
CA GLU A 119 -4.69 -8.69 -20.21
C GLU A 119 -5.77 -7.91 -19.45
N ARG A 120 -6.69 -7.26 -20.18
CA ARG A 120 -7.80 -6.51 -19.58
C ARG A 120 -8.81 -7.43 -18.86
N GLU A 121 -9.13 -8.58 -19.47
CA GLU A 121 -10.01 -9.56 -18.81
C GLU A 121 -9.31 -10.16 -17.55
N TRP A 122 -8.03 -10.46 -17.63
CA TRP A 122 -7.26 -10.86 -16.46
C TRP A 122 -7.26 -9.77 -15.39
N LEU A 123 -6.96 -8.51 -15.75
CA LEU A 123 -6.97 -7.40 -14.79
C LEU A 123 -8.33 -7.23 -14.12
N LYS A 124 -9.42 -7.35 -14.88
CA LYS A 124 -10.80 -7.28 -14.38
C LYS A 124 -11.11 -8.38 -13.36
N GLU A 125 -10.61 -9.59 -13.58
CA GLU A 125 -10.75 -10.70 -12.65
C GLU A 125 -10.00 -10.44 -11.34
N VAL A 126 -8.72 -10.10 -11.42
CA VAL A 126 -7.89 -9.90 -10.22
C VAL A 126 -8.27 -8.66 -9.42
N THR A 127 -8.85 -7.64 -10.06
CA THR A 127 -9.36 -6.43 -9.39
C THR A 127 -10.85 -6.52 -9.02
N SER A 128 -11.50 -7.67 -9.24
CA SER A 128 -12.91 -7.84 -8.86
C SER A 128 -13.10 -7.64 -7.35
N PRO A 129 -14.27 -7.07 -6.92
CA PRO A 129 -14.49 -6.72 -5.53
C PRO A 129 -14.37 -7.90 -4.56
N LEU A 130 -13.76 -7.64 -3.39
CA LEU A 130 -13.87 -8.54 -2.25
C LEU A 130 -15.33 -8.62 -1.79
N LYS A 131 -15.76 -9.83 -1.45
CA LYS A 131 -17.07 -10.12 -0.85
C LYS A 131 -16.83 -10.89 0.45
N ARG A 132 -17.69 -10.66 1.43
CA ARG A 132 -17.84 -11.55 2.58
C ARG A 132 -18.59 -12.80 2.22
#